data_08eb1ea37906f3d3f018c5aeff0bc418
#
_entry.id   08eb1ea37906f3d3f018c5aeff0bc418
#
_cell.length_a   1.000
_cell.length_b   1.000
_cell.length_c   1.000
_cell.angle_alpha   90.00
_cell.angle_beta   90.00
_cell.angle_gamma   90.00
#
_symmetry.space_group_name_H-M   'P 1'
#
loop_
_entity.id
_entity.type
_entity.pdbx_description
1 polymer ?
#
loop_
_entity_poly.entity_id
_entity_poly.type
_entity_poly.pdbx_seq_one_letter_code
_entity_poly.pdbx_strand_id
1 'polypeptide(L)'
;MPTEDPIFVVQRHDASTLHYDLRLQVGDVLASWAVPKGPSLDPRDKRLAKQVGDHALDYATFEGVIEGAYGAGTVIVWDIGTLTNLTLKKGSPVPLDRAVADGHLKVELHGQKLTGAFALTRTRMGGDPTNWILVKIDDSGADRRRSPATTELQSVISSKTNEDFEAT
;
A
#
# COMPACT_ATOMS: atom_id res chain seq x y z
N MET A 1 -24.36 1.09 15.42
CA MET A 1 -22.96 1.45 15.73
C MET A 1 -22.23 1.80 14.46
N PRO A 2 -21.66 2.98 14.39
CA PRO A 2 -20.79 3.24 13.25
C PRO A 2 -19.59 2.32 13.33
N THR A 3 -19.39 1.54 12.29
CA THR A 3 -18.15 0.81 12.12
C THR A 3 -17.10 1.83 11.73
N GLU A 4 -15.93 1.75 12.34
CA GLU A 4 -14.80 2.55 11.92
C GLU A 4 -14.47 2.22 10.47
N ASP A 5 -14.09 3.25 9.70
CA ASP A 5 -13.65 3.02 8.34
C ASP A 5 -12.40 2.15 8.33
N PRO A 6 -12.28 1.23 7.37
CA PRO A 6 -11.07 0.45 7.23
C PRO A 6 -9.87 1.35 6.94
N ILE A 7 -8.69 0.90 7.35
CA ILE A 7 -7.47 1.66 7.19
C ILE A 7 -6.61 1.11 6.05
N PHE A 8 -5.74 1.97 5.53
CA PHE A 8 -4.60 1.54 4.74
C PHE A 8 -3.32 2.07 5.37
N VAL A 9 -2.22 1.42 5.07
CA VAL A 9 -0.89 1.91 5.43
C VAL A 9 0.07 1.56 4.29
N VAL A 10 1.03 2.43 4.08
CA VAL A 10 2.20 2.13 3.25
C VAL A 10 3.41 2.23 4.15
N GLN A 11 4.12 1.12 4.31
CA GLN A 11 5.37 1.09 5.07
C GLN A 11 6.54 1.06 4.10
N ARG A 12 7.46 2.00 4.26
CA ARG A 12 8.68 2.04 3.48
C ARG A 12 9.69 1.14 4.17
N HIS A 13 10.01 0.04 3.52
CA HIS A 13 10.85 -1.01 4.08
C HIS A 13 12.19 -1.02 3.35
N ASP A 14 13.23 -0.54 4.03
CA ASP A 14 14.59 -0.56 3.53
C ASP A 14 15.27 -1.84 4.02
N ALA A 15 15.08 -2.90 3.26
CA ALA A 15 15.65 -4.23 3.48
C ALA A 15 16.86 -4.42 2.57
N SER A 16 17.18 -5.65 2.19
CA SER A 16 18.20 -5.91 1.18
C SER A 16 17.86 -5.19 -0.14
N THR A 17 16.55 -5.06 -0.42
CA THR A 17 16.03 -4.24 -1.51
C THR A 17 14.98 -3.31 -0.93
N LEU A 18 15.07 -2.02 -1.25
CA LEU A 18 14.07 -1.05 -0.84
C LEU A 18 12.74 -1.35 -1.55
N HIS A 19 11.65 -1.40 -0.78
CA HIS A 19 10.30 -1.50 -1.34
C HIS A 19 9.29 -0.81 -0.42
N TYR A 20 8.09 -0.67 -0.93
CA TYR A 20 6.97 -0.06 -0.20
C TYR A 20 5.90 -1.13 -0.02
N ASP A 21 5.56 -1.44 1.22
CA ASP A 21 4.51 -2.41 1.52
C ASP A 21 3.18 -1.68 1.63
N LEU A 22 2.30 -1.89 0.65
CA LEU A 22 0.93 -1.39 0.68
C LEU A 22 0.06 -2.41 1.41
N ARG A 23 -0.60 -1.99 2.47
CA ARG A 23 -1.47 -2.86 3.26
C ARG A 23 -2.86 -2.25 3.37
N LEU A 24 -3.86 -3.07 3.11
CA LEU A 24 -5.27 -2.68 3.16
C LEU A 24 -5.98 -3.52 4.19
N GLN A 25 -6.72 -2.90 5.08
CA GLN A 25 -7.51 -3.63 6.07
C GLN A 25 -8.64 -4.39 5.39
N VAL A 26 -8.63 -5.70 5.57
CA VAL A 26 -9.69 -6.61 5.11
C VAL A 26 -10.14 -7.39 6.34
N GLY A 27 -11.30 -7.03 6.89
CA GLY A 27 -11.75 -7.60 8.15
C GLY A 27 -10.80 -7.23 9.29
N ASP A 28 -10.19 -8.23 9.90
CA ASP A 28 -9.28 -8.05 11.04
C ASP A 28 -7.79 -8.26 10.68
N VAL A 29 -7.46 -8.27 9.39
CA VAL A 29 -6.07 -8.42 8.92
C VAL A 29 -5.73 -7.33 7.92
N LEU A 30 -4.43 -7.21 7.63
CA LEU A 30 -3.89 -6.33 6.60
C LEU A 30 -3.47 -7.18 5.39
N ALA A 31 -4.28 -7.17 4.34
CA ALA A 31 -3.88 -7.72 3.05
C ALA A 31 -2.76 -6.87 2.47
N SER A 32 -1.70 -7.48 1.93
CA SER A 32 -0.43 -6.79 1.72
C SER A 32 0.18 -7.07 0.35
N TRP A 33 0.80 -6.03 -0.20
CA TRP A 33 1.53 -6.08 -1.47
C TRP A 33 2.83 -5.31 -1.35
N ALA A 34 3.92 -5.91 -1.82
CA ALA A 34 5.22 -5.23 -1.91
C ALA A 34 5.30 -4.51 -3.26
N VAL A 35 5.53 -3.20 -3.23
CA VAL A 35 5.63 -2.35 -4.42
C VAL A 35 7.06 -1.83 -4.51
N PRO A 36 7.90 -2.42 -5.40
CA PRO A 36 9.34 -2.07 -5.41
C PRO A 36 9.63 -0.61 -5.69
N LYS A 37 8.87 0.02 -6.58
CA LYS A 37 9.08 1.43 -6.94
C LYS A 37 8.21 2.40 -6.15
N GLY A 38 7.37 1.88 -5.25
CA GLY A 38 6.42 2.68 -4.50
C GLY A 38 5.20 3.10 -5.33
N PRO A 39 4.13 3.53 -4.64
CA PRO A 39 2.93 4.01 -5.31
C PRO A 39 3.20 5.28 -6.11
N SER A 40 2.51 5.44 -7.24
CA SER A 40 2.58 6.63 -8.09
C SER A 40 1.23 7.34 -8.09
N LEU A 41 1.25 8.67 -8.13
CA LEU A 41 0.05 9.49 -8.32
C LEU A 41 -0.23 9.79 -9.80
N ASP A 42 0.64 9.33 -10.71
CA ASP A 42 0.47 9.51 -12.15
C ASP A 42 -0.32 8.33 -12.72
N PRO A 43 -1.53 8.58 -13.29
CA PRO A 43 -2.35 7.50 -13.85
C PRO A 43 -1.70 6.73 -15.00
N ARG A 44 -0.63 7.26 -15.60
CA ARG A 44 0.10 6.58 -16.66
C ARG A 44 1.06 5.52 -16.14
N ASP A 45 1.43 5.58 -14.86
CA ASP A 45 2.39 4.67 -14.27
C ASP A 45 1.70 3.38 -13.82
N LYS A 46 2.21 2.25 -14.29
CA LYS A 46 1.79 0.93 -13.85
C LYS A 46 2.86 0.36 -12.92
N ARG A 47 2.51 0.18 -11.66
CA ARG A 47 3.47 -0.30 -10.66
C ARG A 47 3.24 -1.77 -10.37
N LEU A 48 4.31 -2.57 -10.45
CA LEU A 48 4.27 -3.94 -9.97
C LEU A 48 3.98 -3.92 -8.47
N ALA A 49 3.02 -4.74 -8.05
CA ALA A 49 2.67 -4.94 -6.66
C ALA A 49 2.61 -6.45 -6.41
N LYS A 50 3.58 -6.97 -5.68
CA LYS A 50 3.65 -8.40 -5.42
C LYS A 50 2.90 -8.72 -4.14
N GLN A 51 1.86 -9.56 -4.25
CA GLN A 51 1.07 -9.97 -3.10
C GLN A 51 1.93 -10.81 -2.15
N VAL A 52 1.90 -10.47 -0.88
CA VAL A 52 2.61 -11.16 0.19
C VAL A 52 1.62 -11.55 1.29
N GLY A 53 2.08 -12.24 2.32
CA GLY A 53 1.20 -12.70 3.40
C GLY A 53 0.53 -11.57 4.16
N ASP A 54 -0.65 -11.86 4.71
CA ASP A 54 -1.38 -10.90 5.55
C ASP A 54 -0.61 -10.61 6.83
N HIS A 55 -0.82 -9.40 7.36
CA HIS A 55 -0.26 -8.98 8.65
C HIS A 55 -1.39 -8.67 9.64
N ALA A 56 -1.09 -8.69 10.92
CA ALA A 56 -2.02 -8.27 11.96
C ALA A 56 -2.25 -6.75 11.89
N LEU A 57 -3.45 -6.31 12.31
CA LEU A 57 -3.81 -4.88 12.24
C LEU A 57 -2.84 -3.98 13.01
N ASP A 58 -2.34 -4.44 14.15
CA ASP A 58 -1.43 -3.63 14.97
C ASP A 58 -0.08 -3.36 14.29
N TYR A 59 0.26 -4.10 13.25
CA TYR A 59 1.46 -3.86 12.46
C TYR A 59 1.38 -2.55 11.66
N ALA A 60 0.18 -2.00 11.47
CA ALA A 60 -0.03 -0.78 10.66
C ALA A 60 0.75 0.42 11.17
N THR A 61 1.04 0.49 12.47
CA THR A 61 1.78 1.61 13.06
C THR A 61 3.21 1.23 13.43
N PHE A 62 3.68 0.06 13.00
CA PHE A 62 5.03 -0.37 13.33
C PHE A 62 6.07 0.45 12.59
N GLU A 63 7.05 0.95 13.35
CA GLU A 63 8.27 1.57 12.84
C GLU A 63 9.45 1.03 13.64
N GLY A 64 10.59 0.86 12.99
CA GLY A 64 11.79 0.45 13.68
C GLY A 64 12.66 -0.49 12.86
N VAL A 65 13.46 -1.25 13.58
CA VAL A 65 14.43 -2.20 13.00
C VAL A 65 13.85 -3.61 13.06
N ILE A 66 13.87 -4.30 11.91
CA ILE A 66 13.58 -5.73 11.85
C ILE A 66 14.91 -6.46 11.82
N GLU A 67 15.16 -7.33 12.80
CA GLU A 67 16.37 -8.12 12.89
C GLU A 67 16.15 -9.52 12.29
N GLY A 68 17.23 -10.16 11.89
CA GLY A 68 17.19 -11.51 11.35
C GLY A 68 17.57 -11.57 9.87
N ALA A 69 17.60 -12.78 9.33
CA ALA A 69 18.08 -13.01 7.97
C ALA A 69 17.02 -12.67 6.92
N TYR A 70 15.74 -12.84 7.23
CA TYR A 70 14.64 -12.65 6.29
C TYR A 70 13.86 -11.38 6.64
N GLY A 71 13.79 -10.45 5.69
CA GLY A 71 13.08 -9.18 5.88
C GLY A 71 13.80 -8.19 6.78
N ALA A 72 15.07 -8.46 7.14
CA ALA A 72 15.86 -7.56 7.98
C ALA A 72 16.01 -6.18 7.33
N GLY A 73 15.98 -5.14 8.14
CA GLY A 73 16.11 -3.76 7.69
C GLY A 73 15.33 -2.81 8.57
N THR A 74 15.00 -1.66 8.02
CA THR A 74 14.26 -0.62 8.74
C THR A 74 12.91 -0.36 8.09
N VAL A 75 11.91 -0.03 8.90
CA VAL A 75 10.53 0.22 8.47
C VAL A 75 10.05 1.52 9.06
N ILE A 76 9.45 2.35 8.23
CA ILE A 76 8.72 3.54 8.67
C ILE A 76 7.30 3.52 8.10
N VAL A 77 6.38 4.21 8.78
CA VAL A 77 5.03 4.43 8.27
C VAL A 77 5.08 5.62 7.30
N TRP A 78 5.24 5.30 6.02
CA TRP A 78 5.40 6.30 4.98
C TRP A 78 4.09 7.06 4.71
N ASP A 79 2.96 6.37 4.76
CA ASP A 79 1.62 6.98 4.72
C ASP A 79 0.62 6.08 5.44
N ILE A 80 -0.42 6.68 6.02
CA ILE A 80 -1.48 5.96 6.72
C ILE A 80 -2.76 6.80 6.67
N GLY A 81 -3.90 6.12 6.62
CA GLY A 81 -5.19 6.78 6.63
C GLY A 81 -6.32 5.77 6.54
N THR A 82 -7.48 6.24 6.14
CA THR A 82 -8.64 5.38 5.90
C THR A 82 -8.76 5.06 4.41
N LEU A 83 -9.54 4.04 4.09
CA LEU A 83 -9.86 3.72 2.71
C LEU A 83 -11.36 3.57 2.52
N THR A 84 -11.83 3.87 1.31
CA THR A 84 -13.20 3.60 0.88
C THR A 84 -13.15 2.56 -0.23
N ASN A 85 -13.90 1.48 -0.06
CA ASN A 85 -13.98 0.44 -1.09
C ASN A 85 -14.89 0.91 -2.22
N LEU A 86 -14.33 1.03 -3.41
CA LEU A 86 -15.05 1.46 -4.62
C LEU A 86 -15.28 0.31 -5.60
N THR A 87 -14.97 -0.92 -5.19
CA THR A 87 -15.03 -2.08 -6.08
C THR A 87 -16.48 -2.39 -6.45
N LEU A 88 -16.74 -2.44 -7.75
CA LEU A 88 -18.06 -2.79 -8.30
C LEU A 88 -17.92 -3.96 -9.28
N LYS A 89 -18.94 -4.79 -9.33
CA LYS A 89 -19.08 -5.83 -10.34
C LYS A 89 -20.50 -5.74 -10.89
N LYS A 90 -20.62 -5.45 -12.19
CA LYS A 90 -21.91 -5.22 -12.84
C LYS A 90 -22.78 -4.19 -12.10
N GLY A 91 -22.12 -3.13 -11.62
CA GLY A 91 -22.79 -2.04 -10.91
C GLY A 91 -23.11 -2.28 -9.44
N SER A 92 -22.77 -3.47 -8.91
CA SER A 92 -23.04 -3.81 -7.51
C SER A 92 -21.76 -3.78 -6.67
N PRO A 93 -21.81 -3.26 -5.43
CA PRO A 93 -20.64 -3.25 -4.56
C PRO A 93 -20.12 -4.66 -4.28
N VAL A 94 -18.80 -4.81 -4.25
CA VAL A 94 -18.13 -6.06 -3.92
C VAL A 94 -17.37 -5.88 -2.62
N PRO A 95 -17.62 -6.71 -1.59
CA PRO A 95 -16.85 -6.65 -0.35
C PRO A 95 -15.35 -6.81 -0.63
N LEU A 96 -14.53 -6.13 0.16
CA LEU A 96 -13.10 -6.07 -0.13
C LEU A 96 -12.41 -7.42 -0.07
N ASP A 97 -12.82 -8.31 0.87
CA ASP A 97 -12.29 -9.68 0.94
C ASP A 97 -12.52 -10.45 -0.36
N ARG A 98 -13.72 -10.30 -0.93
CA ARG A 98 -14.07 -10.94 -2.18
C ARG A 98 -13.33 -10.31 -3.36
N ALA A 99 -13.17 -8.99 -3.35
CA ALA A 99 -12.43 -8.29 -4.39
C ALA A 99 -10.97 -8.76 -4.45
N VAL A 100 -10.34 -8.93 -3.30
CA VAL A 100 -8.97 -9.48 -3.23
C VAL A 100 -8.94 -10.90 -3.77
N ALA A 101 -9.88 -11.75 -3.36
CA ALA A 101 -9.95 -13.14 -3.85
C ALA A 101 -10.18 -13.20 -5.36
N ASP A 102 -11.02 -12.31 -5.88
CA ASP A 102 -11.33 -12.24 -7.32
C ASP A 102 -10.19 -11.67 -8.16
N GLY A 103 -9.25 -10.96 -7.53
CA GLY A 103 -8.07 -10.42 -8.22
C GLY A 103 -8.24 -9.04 -8.82
N HIS A 104 -9.25 -8.29 -8.40
CA HIS A 104 -9.43 -6.90 -8.85
C HIS A 104 -10.14 -6.10 -7.77
N LEU A 105 -9.54 -4.97 -7.40
CA LEU A 105 -10.16 -4.06 -6.46
C LEU A 105 -9.88 -2.62 -6.82
N LYS A 106 -10.77 -1.75 -6.40
CA LYS A 106 -10.64 -0.30 -6.54
C LYS A 106 -10.94 0.31 -5.18
N VAL A 107 -10.03 1.12 -4.68
CA VAL A 107 -10.14 1.75 -3.37
C VAL A 107 -9.77 3.22 -3.47
N GLU A 108 -10.44 4.06 -2.67
CA GLU A 108 -10.04 5.44 -2.49
C GLU A 108 -9.23 5.54 -1.21
N LEU A 109 -8.04 6.09 -1.29
CA LEU A 109 -7.15 6.26 -0.15
C LEU A 109 -7.23 7.69 0.36
N HIS A 110 -7.31 7.82 1.69
CA HIS A 110 -7.40 9.11 2.38
C HIS A 110 -6.19 9.28 3.28
N GLY A 111 -5.01 9.36 2.65
CA GLY A 111 -3.74 9.55 3.34
C GLY A 111 -3.24 10.99 3.28
N GLN A 112 -2.03 11.19 3.75
CA GLN A 112 -1.36 12.49 3.67
C GLN A 112 -0.58 12.62 2.35
N LYS A 113 0.04 11.54 1.90
CA LYS A 113 0.81 11.51 0.66
C LYS A 113 0.00 10.96 -0.51
N LEU A 114 -0.86 9.97 -0.24
CA LEU A 114 -1.69 9.32 -1.23
C LEU A 114 -3.15 9.71 -1.01
N THR A 115 -3.75 10.32 -2.00
CA THR A 115 -5.18 10.66 -2.01
C THR A 115 -5.79 10.23 -3.33
N GLY A 116 -7.08 9.87 -3.29
CA GLY A 116 -7.81 9.47 -4.48
C GLY A 116 -7.84 7.98 -4.69
N ALA A 117 -8.39 7.56 -5.81
CA ALA A 117 -8.65 6.16 -6.10
C ALA A 117 -7.47 5.47 -6.78
N PHE A 118 -7.28 4.21 -6.41
CA PHE A 118 -6.29 3.31 -6.98
C PHE A 118 -6.95 2.00 -7.37
N ALA A 119 -6.48 1.39 -8.45
CA ALA A 119 -6.88 0.06 -8.85
C ALA A 119 -5.73 -0.92 -8.65
N LEU A 120 -6.03 -2.09 -8.11
CA LEU A 120 -5.11 -3.22 -7.97
C LEU A 120 -5.69 -4.38 -8.75
N THR A 121 -4.94 -4.92 -9.69
CA THR A 121 -5.40 -6.01 -10.54
C THR A 121 -4.35 -7.11 -10.60
N ARG A 122 -4.76 -8.34 -10.26
CA ARG A 122 -3.90 -9.51 -10.39
C ARG A 122 -3.62 -9.77 -11.87
N THR A 123 -2.36 -10.07 -12.18
CA THR A 123 -1.93 -10.36 -13.53
C THR A 123 -1.52 -11.83 -13.63
N ARG A 124 -1.18 -12.25 -14.85
CA ARG A 124 -0.56 -13.55 -15.07
C ARG A 124 0.87 -13.40 -15.60
N MET A 125 1.45 -12.24 -15.37
CA MET A 125 2.82 -11.95 -15.80
C MET A 125 3.78 -12.98 -15.23
N GLY A 126 4.59 -13.60 -16.09
CA GLY A 126 5.55 -14.60 -15.67
C GLY A 126 4.93 -15.87 -15.11
N GLY A 127 3.61 -16.07 -15.24
CA GLY A 127 2.92 -17.20 -14.66
C GLY A 127 2.79 -17.16 -13.14
N ASP A 128 3.11 -16.01 -12.51
CA ASP A 128 3.06 -15.85 -11.07
C ASP A 128 1.78 -15.13 -10.64
N PRO A 129 0.85 -15.83 -9.96
CA PRO A 129 -0.43 -15.23 -9.55
C PRO A 129 -0.28 -14.20 -8.41
N THR A 130 0.90 -14.06 -7.81
CA THR A 130 1.15 -13.01 -6.81
C THR A 130 1.52 -11.67 -7.43
N ASN A 131 1.74 -11.62 -8.74
CA ASN A 131 2.04 -10.37 -9.44
C ASN A 131 0.76 -9.61 -9.75
N TRP A 132 0.64 -8.40 -9.16
CA TRP A 132 -0.47 -7.48 -9.38
C TRP A 132 0.07 -6.19 -9.98
N ILE A 133 -0.81 -5.39 -10.53
CA ILE A 133 -0.50 -4.04 -11.03
C ILE A 133 -1.31 -3.03 -10.24
N LEU A 134 -0.61 -2.01 -9.74
CA LEU A 134 -1.20 -0.87 -9.03
C LEU A 134 -1.18 0.35 -9.94
N VAL A 135 -2.34 0.97 -10.12
CA VAL A 135 -2.50 2.16 -10.99
C VAL A 135 -3.34 3.20 -10.28
N LYS A 136 -2.88 4.47 -10.33
CA LYS A 136 -3.69 5.60 -9.88
C LYS A 136 -4.81 5.87 -10.88
N ILE A 137 -6.03 5.99 -10.41
CA ILE A 137 -7.16 6.40 -11.23
C ILE A 137 -7.05 7.90 -11.51
N ASP A 138 -7.44 8.32 -12.71
CA ASP A 138 -7.39 9.73 -13.11
C ASP A 138 -8.57 10.49 -12.47
N ASP A 139 -8.36 11.00 -11.28
CA ASP A 139 -9.32 11.78 -10.50
C ASP A 139 -8.63 13.01 -9.88
N SER A 140 -9.30 13.69 -8.95
CA SER A 140 -8.76 14.89 -8.30
C SER A 140 -7.48 14.63 -7.49
N GLY A 141 -7.23 13.37 -7.10
CA GLY A 141 -6.00 13.00 -6.40
C GLY A 141 -4.82 12.71 -7.33
N ALA A 142 -5.04 12.63 -8.65
CA ALA A 142 -3.99 12.36 -9.60
C ALA A 142 -3.07 13.57 -9.76
N ASP A 143 -1.76 13.32 -9.79
CA ASP A 143 -0.77 14.38 -9.99
C ASP A 143 0.46 13.82 -10.70
N ARG A 144 0.63 14.25 -11.95
CA ARG A 144 1.75 13.81 -12.79
C ARG A 144 3.07 14.48 -12.45
N ARG A 145 3.02 15.56 -11.66
CA ARG A 145 4.20 16.36 -11.31
C ARG A 145 4.78 16.00 -9.96
N ARG A 146 4.02 15.30 -9.13
CA ARG A 146 4.40 14.95 -7.80
C ARG A 146 4.78 13.46 -7.73
N SER A 147 5.97 13.17 -7.19
CA SER A 147 6.48 11.80 -7.04
C SER A 147 6.83 11.56 -5.56
N PRO A 148 5.83 11.37 -4.69
CA PRO A 148 6.08 11.31 -3.25
C PRO A 148 7.00 10.17 -2.84
N ALA A 149 7.03 9.04 -3.56
CA ALA A 149 7.92 7.93 -3.26
C ALA A 149 9.40 8.32 -3.38
N THR A 150 9.74 9.32 -4.21
CA THR A 150 11.14 9.76 -4.39
C THR A 150 11.47 11.02 -3.63
N THR A 151 10.49 11.84 -3.27
CA THR A 151 10.72 13.17 -2.68
C THR A 151 10.28 13.30 -1.23
N GLU A 152 9.38 12.43 -0.76
CA GLU A 152 8.82 12.51 0.60
C GLU A 152 9.17 11.22 1.33
N LEU A 153 10.33 11.19 1.99
CA LEU A 153 10.92 9.97 2.52
C LEU A 153 10.66 9.73 4.01
N GLN A 154 10.04 10.69 4.69
CA GLN A 154 9.83 10.61 6.14
C GLN A 154 8.49 9.97 6.50
N SER A 155 8.45 9.40 7.71
CA SER A 155 7.24 8.89 8.33
C SER A 155 6.21 10.00 8.55
N VAL A 156 4.93 9.69 8.32
CA VAL A 156 3.83 10.63 8.64
C VAL A 156 3.44 10.59 10.11
N ILE A 157 3.93 9.63 10.90
CA ILE A 157 3.62 9.55 12.34
C ILE A 157 4.79 9.99 13.22
N SER A 158 6.05 9.72 12.82
CA SER A 158 7.22 10.07 13.65
C SER A 158 8.11 11.15 13.02
N SER A 159 7.91 11.46 11.75
CA SER A 159 8.76 12.34 10.93
C SER A 159 10.17 11.81 10.71
N LYS A 160 10.44 10.56 11.11
CA LYS A 160 11.74 9.91 10.92
C LYS A 160 11.84 9.29 9.54
N THR A 161 13.08 9.14 9.07
CA THR A 161 13.38 8.38 7.85
C THR A 161 13.89 7.00 8.23
N ASN A 162 14.02 6.10 7.24
CA ASN A 162 14.63 4.80 7.47
C ASN A 162 16.06 4.93 8.02
N GLU A 163 16.81 5.92 7.52
CA GLU A 163 18.19 6.16 7.96
C GLU A 163 18.27 6.51 9.44
N ASP A 164 17.28 7.20 10.00
CA ASP A 164 17.24 7.53 11.43
C ASP A 164 17.21 6.28 12.30
N PHE A 165 16.60 5.19 11.81
CA PHE A 165 16.59 3.92 12.53
C PHE A 165 17.86 3.11 12.32
N GLU A 166 18.58 3.32 11.22
CA GLU A 166 19.86 2.66 10.97
C GLU A 166 20.98 3.21 11.86
N ALA A 167 20.85 4.45 12.29
CA ALA A 167 21.87 5.13 13.09
C ALA A 167 21.86 4.73 14.58
N THR A 168 20.96 3.88 15.03
CA THR A 168 20.85 3.47 16.43
C THR A 168 21.61 2.19 16.75
#